data_669e039634498d391d4451a6f88ac9e2
#
_entry.id   669e039634498d391d4451a6f88ac9e2
#
_cell.length_a   1.000
_cell.length_b   1.000
_cell.length_c   1.000
_cell.angle_alpha   90.00
_cell.angle_beta   90.00
_cell.angle_gamma   90.00
#
_symmetry.space_group_name_H-M   'P 1'
#
loop_
_entity.id
_entity.type
_entity.pdbx_description
1 polymer ?
#
loop_
_entity_poly.entity_id
_entity_poly.type
_entity_poly.pdbx_seq_one_letter_code
_entity_poly.pdbx_strand_id
1 'polypeptide(L)'
;DTIAALFSLSFDSVNLNSDDFEDLSIGAAGTDDLAVEETFRSTFEKKYSYPALEITYFAIDKNYRGQGLGRELIDVIVERAKTLDVAACLFLTVNALHTKEYSAVGFYEKCRFAKLSPVPQMDVWPMYKTIWVK
;
A
#
# COMPACT_ATOMS: atom_id res chain seq x y z
N ASP A 1 -25.92 7.44 16.57
CA ASP A 1 -25.05 7.26 15.41
C ASP A 1 -23.66 6.88 15.86
N THR A 2 -23.16 5.77 15.36
CA THR A 2 -21.86 5.23 15.74
C THR A 2 -20.93 5.21 14.54
N ILE A 3 -19.72 5.71 14.72
CA ILE A 3 -18.67 5.59 13.70
C ILE A 3 -18.05 4.20 13.83
N ALA A 4 -18.24 3.36 12.81
CA ALA A 4 -17.71 1.99 12.79
C ALA A 4 -16.23 1.93 12.44
N ALA A 5 -15.76 2.85 11.58
CA ALA A 5 -14.38 2.90 11.12
C ALA A 5 -14.00 4.31 10.70
N LEU A 6 -12.70 4.57 10.70
CA LEU A 6 -12.15 5.87 10.35
C LEU A 6 -10.79 5.70 9.70
N PHE A 7 -10.52 6.49 8.65
CA PHE A 7 -9.19 6.55 8.06
C PHE A 7 -8.85 7.95 7.61
N SER A 8 -7.56 8.23 7.47
CA SER A 8 -7.08 9.45 6.83
C SER A 8 -5.95 9.13 5.87
N LEU A 9 -5.85 9.92 4.82
CA LEU A 9 -4.85 9.77 3.77
C LEU A 9 -4.04 11.06 3.64
N SER A 10 -2.76 10.90 3.30
CA SER A 10 -1.90 12.02 2.92
C SER A 10 -1.06 11.64 1.71
N PHE A 11 -0.53 12.64 1.01
CA PHE A 11 0.41 12.38 -0.07
C PHE A 11 1.75 11.92 0.51
N ASP A 12 2.38 10.98 -0.18
CA ASP A 12 3.63 10.37 0.22
C ASP A 12 4.45 10.03 -1.02
N SER A 13 5.63 9.50 -0.81
CA SER A 13 6.47 8.94 -1.87
C SER A 13 7.07 7.62 -1.42
N VAL A 14 7.26 6.72 -2.36
CA VAL A 14 7.92 5.44 -2.13
C VAL A 14 9.23 5.42 -2.89
N ASN A 15 10.31 5.12 -2.17
CA ASN A 15 11.62 4.89 -2.75
C ASN A 15 11.80 3.39 -2.92
N LEU A 16 11.95 2.95 -4.16
CA LEU A 16 12.14 1.54 -4.51
C LEU A 16 13.57 1.30 -4.92
N ASN A 17 14.16 0.23 -4.41
CA ASN A 17 15.44 -0.30 -4.88
C ASN A 17 15.20 -1.45 -5.86
N SER A 18 16.27 -2.01 -6.41
CA SER A 18 16.16 -3.11 -7.37
C SER A 18 15.50 -4.36 -6.80
N ASP A 19 15.73 -4.64 -5.53
CA ASP A 19 15.15 -5.81 -4.85
C ASP A 19 13.65 -5.64 -4.65
N ASP A 20 13.23 -4.44 -4.22
CA ASP A 20 11.81 -4.09 -4.10
C ASP A 20 11.10 -4.23 -5.46
N PHE A 21 11.80 -3.89 -6.53
CA PHE A 21 11.28 -3.95 -7.88
C PHE A 21 10.98 -5.39 -8.33
N GLU A 22 11.86 -6.32 -8.00
CA GLU A 22 11.66 -7.75 -8.28
C GLU A 22 10.51 -8.33 -7.44
N ASP A 23 10.48 -7.99 -6.16
CA ASP A 23 9.43 -8.44 -5.24
C ASP A 23 8.04 -7.98 -5.65
N LEU A 24 7.94 -6.80 -6.24
CA LEU A 24 6.68 -6.23 -6.72
C LEU A 24 6.13 -6.93 -7.95
N SER A 25 6.97 -7.64 -8.70
CA SER A 25 6.60 -8.13 -10.04
C SER A 25 6.00 -7.01 -10.90
N ILE A 26 6.55 -5.81 -10.77
CA ILE A 26 6.09 -4.64 -11.54
C ILE A 26 6.36 -4.93 -13.02
N GLY A 27 5.35 -4.75 -13.83
CA GLY A 27 5.42 -5.09 -15.24
C GLY A 27 4.82 -6.46 -15.57
N ALA A 28 4.84 -7.41 -14.63
CA ALA A 28 4.21 -8.71 -14.83
C ALA A 28 2.69 -8.67 -14.60
N ALA A 29 2.21 -7.63 -13.94
CA ALA A 29 0.82 -7.53 -13.54
C ALA A 29 -0.07 -7.10 -14.70
N GLY A 30 -0.60 -8.03 -15.42
CA GLY A 30 -1.72 -7.83 -16.31
C GLY A 30 -1.41 -7.52 -17.77
N THR A 31 -0.17 -7.66 -18.22
CA THR A 31 0.13 -7.57 -19.64
C THR A 31 0.88 -8.82 -20.12
N ASP A 32 0.34 -9.43 -21.16
CA ASP A 32 1.04 -10.48 -21.90
C ASP A 32 2.00 -9.88 -22.93
N ASP A 33 2.16 -8.57 -22.93
CA ASP A 33 3.02 -7.86 -23.87
C ASP A 33 4.37 -7.54 -23.22
N LEU A 34 5.36 -8.35 -23.55
CA LEU A 34 6.73 -8.22 -23.04
C LEU A 34 7.38 -6.86 -23.35
N ALA A 35 7.04 -6.26 -24.48
CA ALA A 35 7.60 -4.97 -24.87
C ALA A 35 7.08 -3.84 -23.98
N VAL A 36 5.79 -3.86 -23.66
CA VAL A 36 5.18 -2.92 -22.71
C VAL A 36 5.76 -3.12 -21.32
N GLU A 37 5.91 -4.37 -20.91
CA GLU A 37 6.49 -4.73 -19.62
C GLU A 37 7.93 -4.19 -19.50
N GLU A 38 8.77 -4.39 -20.49
CA GLU A 38 10.15 -3.88 -20.48
C GLU A 38 10.22 -2.36 -20.43
N THR A 39 9.37 -1.69 -21.21
CA THR A 39 9.29 -0.22 -21.21
C THR A 39 8.86 0.30 -19.85
N PHE A 40 7.85 -0.32 -19.27
CA PHE A 40 7.36 0.04 -17.94
C PHE A 40 8.43 -0.17 -16.87
N ARG A 41 9.07 -1.33 -16.88
CA ARG A 41 10.17 -1.67 -15.98
C ARG A 41 11.33 -0.68 -16.10
N SER A 42 11.78 -0.39 -17.32
CA SER A 42 12.84 0.57 -17.56
C SER A 42 12.51 1.98 -17.07
N THR A 43 11.25 2.39 -17.18
CA THR A 43 10.79 3.67 -16.66
C THR A 43 10.87 3.70 -15.14
N PHE A 44 10.44 2.62 -14.47
CA PHE A 44 10.51 2.51 -13.02
C PHE A 44 11.95 2.49 -12.51
N GLU A 45 12.83 1.75 -13.13
CA GLU A 45 14.23 1.65 -12.74
C GLU A 45 14.99 2.99 -12.76
N LYS A 46 14.50 3.95 -13.55
CA LYS A 46 15.11 5.28 -13.68
C LYS A 46 14.68 6.27 -12.61
N LYS A 47 13.67 5.94 -11.82
CA LYS A 47 13.16 6.83 -10.78
C LYS A 47 13.56 6.35 -9.40
N TYR A 48 13.92 7.28 -8.53
CA TYR A 48 14.21 6.98 -7.13
C TYR A 48 12.97 7.05 -6.25
N SER A 49 11.93 7.76 -6.69
CA SER A 49 10.78 8.05 -5.87
C SER A 49 9.51 8.02 -6.72
N TYR A 50 8.46 7.46 -6.19
CA TYR A 50 7.15 7.31 -6.85
C TYR A 50 6.05 7.93 -6.01
N PRO A 51 5.07 8.61 -6.64
CA PRO A 51 3.96 9.20 -5.89
C PRO A 51 3.11 8.10 -5.24
N ALA A 52 2.76 8.35 -3.99
CA ALA A 52 1.98 7.43 -3.19
C ALA A 52 0.97 8.17 -2.33
N LEU A 53 -0.03 7.43 -1.84
CA LEU A 53 -0.90 7.86 -0.74
C LEU A 53 -0.55 7.05 0.49
N GLU A 54 -0.37 7.72 1.60
CA GLU A 54 -0.16 7.08 2.89
C GLU A 54 -1.48 7.01 3.64
N ILE A 55 -1.79 5.84 4.18
CA ILE A 55 -2.82 5.70 5.20
C ILE A 55 -2.18 6.17 6.52
N THR A 56 -2.47 7.41 6.91
CA THR A 56 -1.89 8.01 8.11
C THR A 56 -2.63 7.62 9.36
N TYR A 57 -3.89 7.26 9.24
CA TYR A 57 -4.72 6.77 10.32
C TYR A 57 -5.70 5.74 9.80
N PHE A 58 -5.88 4.67 10.56
CA PHE A 58 -6.81 3.59 10.22
C PHE A 58 -7.29 2.93 11.50
N ALA A 59 -8.57 2.98 11.76
CA ALA A 59 -9.14 2.38 12.95
C ALA A 59 -10.53 1.79 12.68
N ILE A 60 -10.77 0.65 13.27
CA ILE A 60 -12.07 -0.03 13.28
C ILE A 60 -12.54 -0.06 14.72
N ASP A 61 -13.77 0.37 14.96
CA ASP A 61 -14.39 0.26 16.28
C ASP A 61 -14.41 -1.19 16.73
N LYS A 62 -14.10 -1.42 18.02
CA LYS A 62 -13.96 -2.77 18.57
C LYS A 62 -15.23 -3.62 18.39
N ASN A 63 -16.41 -3.01 18.36
CA ASN A 63 -17.68 -3.70 18.20
C ASN A 63 -17.91 -4.19 16.76
N TYR A 64 -17.12 -3.70 15.80
CA TYR A 64 -17.23 -4.04 14.38
C TYR A 64 -16.04 -4.85 13.87
N ARG A 65 -15.09 -5.21 14.75
CA ARG A 65 -13.94 -6.03 14.39
C ARG A 65 -14.33 -7.49 14.14
N GLY A 66 -13.52 -8.18 13.34
CA GLY A 66 -13.73 -9.59 13.04
C GLY A 66 -14.83 -9.86 12.00
N GLN A 67 -15.35 -8.83 11.33
CA GLN A 67 -16.43 -8.94 10.34
C GLN A 67 -15.97 -8.64 8.91
N GLY A 68 -14.67 -8.49 8.69
CA GLY A 68 -14.13 -8.16 7.37
C GLY A 68 -14.20 -6.67 7.01
N LEU A 69 -14.66 -5.80 7.90
CA LEU A 69 -14.84 -4.38 7.62
C LEU A 69 -13.52 -3.68 7.31
N GLY A 70 -12.44 -4.05 7.97
CA GLY A 70 -11.12 -3.47 7.71
C GLY A 70 -10.65 -3.71 6.28
N ARG A 71 -10.82 -4.92 5.78
CA ARG A 71 -10.48 -5.28 4.40
C ARG A 71 -11.35 -4.54 3.39
N GLU A 72 -12.65 -4.47 3.63
CA GLU A 72 -13.57 -3.71 2.79
C GLU A 72 -13.18 -2.24 2.73
N LEU A 73 -12.77 -1.67 3.86
CA LEU A 73 -12.34 -0.28 3.92
C LEU A 73 -11.06 -0.04 3.11
N ILE A 74 -10.11 -0.97 3.14
CA ILE A 74 -8.91 -0.90 2.29
C ILE A 74 -9.32 -0.89 0.81
N ASP A 75 -10.25 -1.74 0.41
CA ASP A 75 -10.73 -1.77 -0.98
C ASP A 75 -11.36 -0.42 -1.38
N VAL A 76 -12.14 0.19 -0.50
CA VAL A 76 -12.70 1.54 -0.71
C VAL A 76 -11.59 2.57 -0.88
N ILE A 77 -10.55 2.51 -0.05
CA ILE A 77 -9.41 3.43 -0.15
C ILE A 77 -8.71 3.29 -1.51
N VAL A 78 -8.48 2.06 -1.96
CA VAL A 78 -7.87 1.79 -3.27
C VAL A 78 -8.71 2.38 -4.40
N GLU A 79 -10.02 2.17 -4.38
CA GLU A 79 -10.92 2.71 -5.41
C GLU A 79 -10.95 4.24 -5.39
N ARG A 80 -10.94 4.85 -4.22
CA ARG A 80 -10.83 6.32 -4.11
C ARG A 80 -9.49 6.85 -4.64
N ALA A 81 -8.41 6.14 -4.36
CA ALA A 81 -7.10 6.51 -4.86
C ALA A 81 -7.04 6.52 -6.40
N LYS A 82 -7.74 5.59 -7.04
CA LYS A 82 -7.84 5.53 -8.50
C LYS A 82 -8.58 6.71 -9.13
N THR A 83 -9.43 7.39 -8.36
CA THR A 83 -10.27 8.49 -8.85
C THR A 83 -9.71 9.88 -8.56
N LEU A 84 -8.45 9.99 -8.10
CA LEU A 84 -7.83 11.28 -7.84
C LEU A 84 -7.60 12.06 -9.12
N ASP A 85 -8.20 13.25 -9.19
CA ASP A 85 -8.09 14.14 -10.36
C ASP A 85 -6.82 15.00 -10.34
N VAL A 86 -6.21 15.17 -9.18
CA VAL A 86 -5.10 16.10 -8.98
C VAL A 86 -3.75 15.48 -9.33
N ALA A 87 -3.58 14.20 -8.99
CA ALA A 87 -2.33 13.47 -9.25
C ALA A 87 -2.59 11.98 -9.29
N ALA A 88 -1.88 11.30 -10.18
CA ALA A 88 -1.90 9.84 -10.22
C ALA A 88 -0.91 9.32 -9.17
N CYS A 89 -1.41 8.54 -8.21
CA CYS A 89 -0.59 7.80 -7.26
C CYS A 89 -0.45 6.35 -7.71
N LEU A 90 0.74 5.80 -7.61
CA LEU A 90 1.04 4.44 -8.01
C LEU A 90 0.91 3.46 -6.85
N PHE A 91 1.14 3.93 -5.64
CA PHE A 91 1.20 3.10 -4.44
C PHE A 91 0.34 3.65 -3.32
N LEU A 92 -0.17 2.73 -2.52
CA LEU A 92 -0.75 3.00 -1.22
C LEU A 92 0.28 2.52 -0.18
N THR A 93 0.59 3.36 0.79
CA THR A 93 1.56 3.04 1.83
C THR A 93 0.93 3.08 3.20
N VAL A 94 1.53 2.37 4.15
CA VAL A 94 1.13 2.38 5.54
C VAL A 94 2.35 2.07 6.41
N ASN A 95 2.41 2.67 7.57
CA ASN A 95 3.32 2.25 8.62
C ASN A 95 2.55 1.33 9.58
N ALA A 96 2.65 0.03 9.35
CA ALA A 96 1.93 -0.95 10.13
C ALA A 96 2.48 -1.03 11.55
N LEU A 97 1.63 -0.87 12.55
CA LEU A 97 2.04 -1.05 13.94
C LEU A 97 2.64 -2.45 14.13
N HIS A 98 3.83 -2.50 14.70
CA HIS A 98 4.56 -3.74 14.90
C HIS A 98 5.35 -3.68 16.21
N THR A 99 4.76 -4.23 17.26
CA THR A 99 5.35 -4.30 18.59
C THR A 99 5.48 -5.76 19.03
N LYS A 100 6.12 -5.99 20.16
CA LYS A 100 6.21 -7.34 20.75
C LYS A 100 4.85 -7.90 21.16
N GLU A 101 3.91 -7.04 21.50
CA GLU A 101 2.59 -7.41 21.99
C GLU A 101 1.53 -7.47 20.90
N TYR A 102 1.74 -6.71 19.82
CA TYR A 102 0.75 -6.61 18.74
C TYR A 102 1.43 -6.26 17.43
N SER A 103 0.94 -6.86 16.35
CA SER A 103 1.39 -6.51 14.99
C SER A 103 0.20 -6.45 14.05
N ALA A 104 0.10 -5.35 13.30
CA ALA A 104 -0.86 -5.19 12.21
C ALA A 104 -0.32 -5.68 10.87
N VAL A 105 0.94 -6.12 10.80
CA VAL A 105 1.57 -6.57 9.55
C VAL A 105 0.75 -7.67 8.89
N GLY A 106 0.31 -8.68 9.65
CA GLY A 106 -0.47 -9.78 9.11
C GLY A 106 -1.80 -9.33 8.49
N PHE A 107 -2.46 -8.34 9.06
CA PHE A 107 -3.67 -7.76 8.50
C PHE A 107 -3.40 -7.12 7.13
N TYR A 108 -2.35 -6.29 7.04
CA TYR A 108 -2.00 -5.64 5.78
C TYR A 108 -1.49 -6.62 4.73
N GLU A 109 -0.78 -7.68 5.14
CA GLU A 109 -0.39 -8.75 4.21
C GLU A 109 -1.62 -9.44 3.60
N LYS A 110 -2.65 -9.69 4.38
CA LYS A 110 -3.94 -10.22 3.88
C LYS A 110 -4.64 -9.26 2.92
N CYS A 111 -4.39 -7.96 3.07
CA CYS A 111 -4.87 -6.93 2.14
C CYS A 111 -3.93 -6.72 0.96
N ARG A 112 -2.95 -7.61 0.78
CA ARG A 112 -1.97 -7.61 -0.32
C ARG A 112 -0.97 -6.46 -0.28
N PHE A 113 -0.65 -5.98 0.90
CA PHE A 113 0.51 -5.11 1.11
C PHE A 113 1.76 -5.97 1.22
N ALA A 114 2.87 -5.44 0.72
CA ALA A 114 4.20 -6.01 0.89
C ALA A 114 5.02 -5.17 1.84
N LYS A 115 5.97 -5.80 2.53
CA LYS A 115 6.84 -5.11 3.47
C LYS A 115 7.98 -4.40 2.74
N LEU A 116 8.27 -3.19 3.15
CA LEU A 116 9.52 -2.51 2.83
C LEU A 116 10.60 -2.89 3.86
N SER A 117 11.80 -2.32 3.72
CA SER A 117 12.85 -2.54 4.71
C SER A 117 12.40 -2.05 6.09
N PRO A 118 12.66 -2.81 7.15
CA PRO A 118 12.26 -2.38 8.49
C PRO A 118 13.06 -1.15 8.92
N VAL A 119 12.41 -0.28 9.68
CA VAL A 119 13.08 0.88 10.28
C VAL A 119 13.45 0.49 11.71
N PRO A 120 14.76 0.37 12.02
CA PRO A 120 15.20 -0.02 13.36
C PRO A 120 14.71 0.96 14.42
N GLN A 121 14.35 0.44 15.61
CA GLN A 121 13.93 1.21 16.78
C GLN A 121 12.58 1.93 16.64
N MET A 122 11.80 1.64 15.62
CA MET A 122 10.43 2.13 15.51
C MET A 122 9.44 0.97 15.71
N ASP A 123 8.30 1.28 16.30
CA ASP A 123 7.23 0.30 16.53
C ASP A 123 6.31 0.14 15.32
N VAL A 124 6.85 0.35 14.12
CA VAL A 124 6.11 0.24 12.87
C VAL A 124 6.93 -0.49 11.81
N TRP A 125 6.24 -1.11 10.88
CA TRP A 125 6.84 -1.69 9.68
C TRP A 125 6.25 -1.01 8.45
N PRO A 126 7.05 -0.29 7.67
CA PRO A 126 6.56 0.32 6.43
C PRO A 126 6.12 -0.74 5.42
N MET A 127 4.96 -0.54 4.85
CA MET A 127 4.39 -1.46 3.87
C MET A 127 3.79 -0.67 2.70
N TYR A 128 3.65 -1.31 1.57
CA TYR A 128 3.11 -0.69 0.37
C TYR A 128 2.26 -1.67 -0.43
N LYS A 129 1.39 -1.11 -1.27
CA LYS A 129 0.55 -1.86 -2.19
C LYS A 129 0.42 -1.07 -3.49
N THR A 130 0.46 -1.75 -4.62
CA THR A 130 0.18 -1.11 -5.91
C THR A 130 -1.31 -0.82 -6.05
N ILE A 131 -1.65 0.39 -6.51
CA ILE A 131 -3.05 0.81 -6.66
C ILE A 131 -3.67 0.24 -7.94
N TRP A 132 -2.89 0.14 -9.01
CA TRP A 132 -3.37 -0.16 -10.35
C TRP A 132 -3.27 -1.63 -10.75
N VAL A 133 -2.90 -2.49 -9.84
CA VAL A 133 -2.82 -3.94 -10.08
C VAL A 133 -4.14 -4.60 -9.73
N LYS A 134 -4.58 -5.49 -10.58
CA LYS A 134 -5.80 -6.28 -10.36
C LYS A 134 -5.57 -7.39 -9.33
#